data_41598616d21e69f875375eaeea5db930
#
_entry.id   41598616d21e69f875375eaeea5db930
#
_cell.length_a   1.000
_cell.length_b   1.000
_cell.length_c   1.000
_cell.angle_alpha   90.00
_cell.angle_beta   90.00
_cell.angle_gamma   90.00
#
_symmetry.space_group_name_H-M   'P 1'
#
loop_
_entity.id
_entity.type
_entity.pdbx_description
1 polymer ?
#
loop_
_entity_poly.entity_id
_entity_poly.type
_entity_poly.pdbx_seq_one_letter_code
_entity_poly.pdbx_strand_id
1 'polypeptide(L)'
;IGQIFQMNGKERNQVKSIGAGDIGAFVKLKNTHTGDTLSDPKTNLKLPGIDFPAPNLSGALKLKSKGEEEKMSTGLSTLHEEDPTFIFRGDPELRQTLIFGQGELHLQIAFERLDVFD
;
A
#
# COMPACT_ATOMS: atom_id res chain seq x y z
N ILE A 1 -15.44 6.95 10.13
CA ILE A 1 -14.54 6.06 10.89
C ILE A 1 -15.41 5.16 11.76
N GLY A 2 -15.32 3.87 11.52
CA GLY A 2 -16.14 2.90 12.26
C GLY A 2 -15.51 2.48 13.58
N GLN A 3 -14.51 1.63 13.52
CA GLN A 3 -13.88 1.05 14.70
C GLN A 3 -12.44 1.53 14.83
N ILE A 4 -11.99 1.74 16.06
CA ILE A 4 -10.63 2.14 16.40
C ILE A 4 -9.97 0.98 17.16
N PHE A 5 -8.76 0.63 16.76
CA PHE A 5 -8.02 -0.47 17.37
C PHE A 5 -6.67 0.01 17.90
N GLN A 6 -6.28 -0.57 19.02
CA GLN A 6 -4.91 -0.49 19.50
C GLN A 6 -4.22 -1.81 19.14
N MET A 7 -3.09 -1.71 18.45
CA MET A 7 -2.39 -2.88 17.92
C MET A 7 -1.24 -3.28 18.82
N ASN A 8 -1.09 -4.60 19.01
CA ASN A 8 0.07 -5.18 19.66
C ASN A 8 0.52 -6.39 18.82
N GLY A 9 1.43 -6.16 17.89
CA GLY A 9 1.80 -7.17 16.91
C GLY A 9 0.60 -7.58 16.07
N LYS A 10 0.19 -8.83 16.15
CA LYS A 10 -0.99 -9.35 15.44
C LYS A 10 -2.30 -9.17 16.21
N GLU A 11 -2.22 -8.81 17.48
CA GLU A 11 -3.40 -8.64 18.31
C GLU A 11 -4.05 -7.28 18.09
N ARG A 12 -5.37 -7.26 17.97
CA ARG A 12 -6.17 -6.05 17.81
C ARG A 12 -7.10 -5.92 19.01
N ASN A 13 -6.98 -4.82 19.73
CA ASN A 13 -7.87 -4.50 20.83
C ASN A 13 -8.72 -3.29 20.47
N GLN A 14 -10.03 -3.48 20.41
CA GLN A 14 -10.94 -2.38 20.11
C GLN A 14 -10.96 -1.39 21.28
N VAL A 15 -10.81 -0.10 20.97
CA VAL A 15 -10.83 0.98 21.94
C VAL A 15 -11.88 2.01 21.55
N LYS A 16 -12.37 2.78 22.51
CA LYS A 16 -13.37 3.82 22.26
C LYS A 16 -12.77 5.10 21.70
N SER A 17 -11.54 5.42 22.08
CA SER A 17 -10.85 6.61 21.65
C SER A 17 -9.34 6.44 21.77
N ILE A 18 -8.62 7.28 21.03
CA ILE A 18 -7.16 7.37 21.10
C ILE A 18 -6.81 8.82 21.39
N GLY A 19 -5.98 9.04 22.41
CA GLY A 19 -5.55 10.38 22.80
C GLY A 19 -4.43 10.94 21.92
N ALA A 20 -4.17 12.23 22.08
CA ALA A 20 -3.07 12.89 21.39
C ALA A 20 -1.74 12.27 21.78
N GLY A 21 -0.85 12.04 20.80
CA GLY A 21 0.44 11.41 21.00
C GLY A 21 0.42 9.89 20.87
N ASP A 22 -0.76 9.29 20.73
CA ASP A 22 -0.90 7.85 20.56
C ASP A 22 -1.02 7.44 19.09
N ILE A 23 -0.79 6.16 18.85
CA ILE A 23 -0.91 5.54 17.53
C ILE A 23 -2.03 4.51 17.58
N GLY A 24 -2.90 4.56 16.60
CA GLY A 24 -4.00 3.62 16.49
C GLY A 24 -4.22 3.14 15.07
N ALA A 25 -5.10 2.17 14.92
CA ALA A 25 -5.45 1.62 13.63
C ALA A 25 -6.94 1.79 13.35
N PHE A 26 -7.24 2.14 12.12
CA PHE A 26 -8.58 2.24 11.60
C PHE A 26 -8.74 1.25 10.45
N VAL A 27 -9.94 0.75 10.25
CA VAL A 27 -10.25 -0.17 9.17
C VAL A 27 -11.32 0.42 8.25
N LYS A 28 -11.36 -0.07 7.03
CA LYS A 28 -12.39 0.28 6.03
C LYS A 28 -12.41 1.76 5.65
N LEU A 29 -11.25 2.39 5.57
CA LEU A 29 -11.14 3.73 5.00
C LEU A 29 -10.97 3.61 3.48
N LYS A 30 -11.92 4.18 2.72
CA LYS A 30 -11.96 4.01 1.26
C LYS A 30 -11.13 5.04 0.50
N ASN A 31 -11.05 6.26 1.02
CA ASN A 31 -10.42 7.39 0.32
C ASN A 31 -9.19 7.93 1.04
N THR A 32 -8.62 7.16 1.97
CA THR A 32 -7.45 7.56 2.74
C THR A 32 -6.25 6.74 2.33
N HIS A 33 -5.16 7.40 2.03
CA HIS A 33 -3.91 6.79 1.58
C HIS A 33 -2.77 7.15 2.52
N THR A 34 -1.66 6.44 2.39
CA THR A 34 -0.45 6.68 3.19
C THR A 34 0.01 8.14 3.02
N GLY A 35 0.26 8.81 4.11
CA GLY A 35 0.66 10.22 4.12
C GLY A 35 -0.47 11.21 4.23
N ASP A 36 -1.72 10.74 4.17
CA ASP A 36 -2.89 11.62 4.31
C ASP A 36 -3.08 12.07 5.76
N THR A 37 -3.69 13.25 5.93
CA THR A 37 -4.05 13.80 7.23
C THR A 37 -5.55 13.67 7.45
N LEU A 38 -5.91 13.12 8.59
CA LEU A 38 -7.31 13.10 9.05
C LEU A 38 -7.49 14.16 10.11
N SER A 39 -8.47 15.03 9.91
CA SER A 39 -8.74 16.14 10.84
C SER A 39 -10.24 16.36 11.01
N ASP A 40 -10.60 17.12 12.06
CA ASP A 40 -11.95 17.61 12.26
C ASP A 40 -12.34 18.54 11.10
N PRO A 41 -13.57 18.45 10.54
CA PRO A 41 -14.02 19.35 9.47
C PRO A 41 -13.92 20.84 9.80
N LYS A 42 -13.95 21.18 11.09
CA LYS A 42 -13.81 22.57 11.55
C LYS A 42 -12.36 23.05 11.61
N THR A 43 -11.41 22.15 11.57
CA THR A 43 -9.98 22.44 11.67
C THR A 43 -9.31 22.14 10.34
N ASN A 44 -8.97 23.17 9.58
CA ASN A 44 -8.27 22.99 8.29
C ASN A 44 -6.77 22.72 8.48
N LEU A 45 -6.44 21.71 9.27
CA LEU A 45 -5.06 21.32 9.49
C LEU A 45 -4.69 20.20 8.54
N LYS A 46 -3.65 20.41 7.74
CA LYS A 46 -3.10 19.41 6.85
C LYS A 46 -1.58 19.36 7.05
N LEU A 47 -1.11 18.20 7.52
CA LEU A 47 0.32 17.98 7.66
C LEU A 47 0.94 17.74 6.27
N PRO A 48 2.22 18.14 6.05
CA PRO A 48 2.87 17.85 4.79
C PRO A 48 2.98 16.35 4.56
N GLY A 49 2.78 15.94 3.31
CA GLY A 49 2.93 14.54 2.93
C GLY A 49 4.38 14.07 3.01
N ILE A 50 4.57 12.79 2.89
CA ILE A 50 5.91 12.19 2.87
C ILE A 50 6.43 12.23 1.44
N ASP A 51 7.63 12.77 1.25
CA ASP A 51 8.32 12.72 -0.04
C ASP A 51 9.01 11.37 -0.19
N PHE A 52 8.42 10.49 -0.99
CA PHE A 52 9.00 9.18 -1.24
C PHE A 52 10.08 9.27 -2.33
N PRO A 53 11.20 8.54 -2.18
CA PRO A 53 12.21 8.53 -3.22
C PRO A 53 11.69 7.89 -4.51
N ALA A 54 12.20 8.38 -5.66
CA ALA A 54 11.87 7.79 -6.94
C ALA A 54 12.47 6.38 -7.07
N PRO A 55 11.80 5.45 -7.78
CA PRO A 55 12.32 4.11 -7.95
C PRO A 55 13.58 4.09 -8.83
N ASN A 56 14.54 3.25 -8.49
CA ASN A 56 15.82 3.14 -9.17
C ASN A 56 15.95 1.90 -10.06
N LEU A 57 15.10 0.90 -9.86
CA LEU A 57 15.18 -0.36 -10.59
C LEU A 57 13.81 -0.74 -11.13
N SER A 58 13.79 -1.24 -12.36
CA SER A 58 12.57 -1.73 -12.98
C SER A 58 12.72 -3.20 -13.38
N GLY A 59 11.60 -3.90 -13.42
CA GLY A 59 11.53 -5.27 -13.88
C GLY A 59 10.21 -5.53 -14.59
N ALA A 60 10.16 -6.59 -15.39
CA ALA A 60 8.95 -6.98 -16.09
C ALA A 60 8.37 -8.24 -15.45
N LEU A 61 7.05 -8.22 -15.22
CA LEU A 61 6.31 -9.38 -14.73
C LEU A 61 5.69 -10.13 -15.88
N LYS A 62 5.85 -11.45 -15.86
CA LYS A 62 5.14 -12.35 -16.78
C LYS A 62 4.27 -13.29 -15.99
N LEU A 63 3.02 -13.46 -16.43
CA LEU A 63 2.12 -14.43 -15.85
C LEU A 63 2.46 -15.83 -16.33
N LYS A 64 2.46 -16.78 -15.41
CA LYS A 64 2.67 -18.19 -15.75
C LYS A 64 1.43 -18.84 -16.37
N SER A 65 0.25 -18.33 -16.06
CA SER A 65 -1.00 -18.85 -16.59
C SER A 65 -1.95 -17.72 -16.99
N LYS A 66 -2.76 -17.97 -18.02
CA LYS A 66 -3.82 -17.05 -18.41
C LYS A 66 -4.95 -17.11 -17.39
N GLY A 67 -5.49 -15.95 -17.04
CA GLY A 67 -6.61 -15.83 -16.10
C GLY A 67 -6.24 -15.33 -14.72
N GLU A 68 -4.94 -15.17 -14.41
CA GLU A 68 -4.48 -14.63 -13.14
C GLU A 68 -4.24 -13.11 -13.19
N GLU A 69 -4.57 -12.46 -14.31
CA GLU A 69 -4.35 -11.04 -14.52
C GLU A 69 -5.06 -10.16 -13.49
N GLU A 70 -6.31 -10.50 -13.16
CA GLU A 70 -7.09 -9.74 -12.18
C GLU A 70 -6.50 -9.88 -10.77
N LYS A 71 -6.11 -11.10 -10.39
CA LYS A 71 -5.47 -11.35 -9.09
C LYS A 71 -4.15 -10.60 -8.97
N MET A 72 -3.35 -10.63 -10.02
CA MET A 72 -2.09 -9.90 -10.06
C MET A 72 -2.31 -8.39 -9.94
N SER A 73 -3.26 -7.84 -10.69
CA SER A 73 -3.59 -6.43 -10.64
C SER A 73 -4.05 -6.00 -9.24
N THR A 74 -4.90 -6.79 -8.61
CA THR A 74 -5.37 -6.53 -7.24
C THR A 74 -4.22 -6.60 -6.24
N GLY A 75 -3.38 -7.62 -6.35
CA GLY A 75 -2.20 -7.77 -5.48
C GLY A 75 -1.21 -6.63 -5.62
N LEU A 76 -0.93 -6.19 -6.85
CA LEU A 76 -0.05 -5.06 -7.13
C LEU A 76 -0.63 -3.75 -6.57
N SER A 77 -1.93 -3.53 -6.71
CA SER A 77 -2.59 -2.35 -6.15
C SER A 77 -2.49 -2.34 -4.63
N THR A 78 -2.68 -3.48 -3.98
CA THR A 78 -2.54 -3.62 -2.53
C THR A 78 -1.12 -3.31 -2.07
N LEU A 79 -0.12 -3.84 -2.77
CA LEU A 79 1.28 -3.56 -2.47
C LEU A 79 1.62 -2.07 -2.61
N HIS A 80 1.09 -1.42 -3.64
CA HIS A 80 1.31 0.02 -3.84
C HIS A 80 0.68 0.85 -2.71
N GLU A 81 -0.49 0.47 -2.23
CA GLU A 81 -1.11 1.15 -1.08
C GLU A 81 -0.31 0.96 0.21
N GLU A 82 0.25 -0.23 0.43
CA GLU A 82 1.09 -0.51 1.58
C GLU A 82 2.46 0.18 1.48
N ASP A 83 3.01 0.24 0.28
CA ASP A 83 4.35 0.79 0.01
C ASP A 83 4.29 1.71 -1.20
N PRO A 84 4.13 3.03 -0.99
CA PRO A 84 4.09 3.99 -2.10
C PRO A 84 5.38 4.09 -2.92
N THR A 85 6.50 3.55 -2.45
CA THR A 85 7.75 3.50 -3.22
C THR A 85 7.75 2.37 -4.24
N PHE A 86 6.86 1.39 -4.12
CA PHE A 86 6.64 0.34 -5.10
C PHE A 86 5.60 0.80 -6.11
N ILE A 87 5.97 0.87 -7.38
CA ILE A 87 5.12 1.36 -8.47
C ILE A 87 4.98 0.26 -9.52
N PHE A 88 3.81 0.17 -10.12
CA PHE A 88 3.59 -0.74 -11.24
C PHE A 88 2.87 -0.02 -12.38
N ARG A 89 3.11 -0.48 -13.60
CA ARG A 89 2.50 0.09 -14.79
C ARG A 89 2.38 -0.96 -15.87
N GLY A 90 1.23 -0.98 -16.56
CA GLY A 90 1.05 -1.82 -17.75
C GLY A 90 1.69 -1.19 -18.98
N ASP A 91 2.40 -1.99 -19.77
CA ASP A 91 2.93 -1.58 -21.05
C ASP A 91 2.12 -2.28 -22.15
N PRO A 92 1.25 -1.55 -22.86
CA PRO A 92 0.41 -2.14 -23.90
C PRO A 92 1.19 -2.58 -25.15
N GLU A 93 2.32 -1.96 -25.43
CA GLU A 93 3.15 -2.33 -26.59
C GLU A 93 3.83 -3.67 -26.42
N LEU A 94 4.40 -3.89 -25.24
CA LEU A 94 5.10 -5.12 -24.90
C LEU A 94 4.20 -6.17 -24.25
N ARG A 95 2.95 -5.84 -23.96
CA ARG A 95 2.01 -6.67 -23.21
C ARG A 95 2.58 -7.21 -21.91
N GLN A 96 3.30 -6.35 -21.21
CA GLN A 96 3.96 -6.68 -19.95
C GLN A 96 3.53 -5.71 -18.87
N THR A 97 3.58 -6.16 -17.62
CA THR A 97 3.44 -5.29 -16.47
C THR A 97 4.84 -4.97 -15.96
N LEU A 98 5.16 -3.68 -15.93
CA LEU A 98 6.43 -3.19 -15.41
C LEU A 98 6.26 -2.86 -13.94
N ILE A 99 7.25 -3.26 -13.14
CA ILE A 99 7.31 -2.93 -11.72
C ILE A 99 8.57 -2.12 -11.46
N PHE A 100 8.46 -1.19 -10.52
CA PHE A 100 9.54 -0.27 -10.17
C PHE A 100 9.74 -0.29 -8.65
N GLY A 101 10.97 -0.38 -8.22
CA GLY A 101 11.32 -0.38 -6.81
C GLY A 101 12.65 0.30 -6.55
N GLN A 102 13.04 0.34 -5.28
CA GLN A 102 14.28 1.01 -4.84
C GLN A 102 15.54 0.19 -5.11
N GLY A 103 15.39 -1.13 -5.28
CA GLY A 103 16.50 -2.02 -5.55
C GLY A 103 16.00 -3.44 -5.75
N GLU A 104 16.94 -4.35 -6.01
CA GLU A 104 16.64 -5.76 -6.30
C GLU A 104 15.95 -6.46 -5.13
N LEU A 105 16.44 -6.24 -3.92
CA LEU A 105 15.84 -6.82 -2.72
C LEU A 105 14.40 -6.32 -2.50
N HIS A 106 14.13 -5.06 -2.76
CA HIS A 106 12.79 -4.49 -2.66
C HIS A 106 11.81 -5.21 -3.59
N LEU A 107 12.20 -5.40 -4.85
CA LEU A 107 11.38 -6.13 -5.83
C LEU A 107 11.20 -7.60 -5.44
N GLN A 108 12.24 -8.24 -4.92
CA GLN A 108 12.17 -9.62 -4.47
C GLN A 108 11.17 -9.80 -3.32
N ILE A 109 11.18 -8.91 -2.34
CA ILE A 109 10.22 -8.92 -1.23
C ILE A 109 8.80 -8.69 -1.74
N ALA A 110 8.62 -7.78 -2.69
CA ALA A 110 7.32 -7.53 -3.31
C ALA A 110 6.79 -8.80 -4.01
N PHE A 111 7.63 -9.54 -4.72
CA PHE A 111 7.25 -10.81 -5.33
C PHE A 111 6.81 -11.84 -4.29
N GLU A 112 7.53 -11.96 -3.20
CA GLU A 112 7.18 -12.89 -2.12
C GLU A 112 5.82 -12.53 -1.50
N ARG A 113 5.53 -11.25 -1.35
CA ARG A 113 4.24 -10.78 -0.84
C ARG A 113 3.11 -11.01 -1.82
N LEU A 114 3.35 -10.94 -3.13
CA LEU A 114 2.35 -11.28 -4.14
C LEU A 114 1.91 -12.74 -4.02
N ASP A 115 2.83 -13.66 -3.74
CA ASP A 115 2.50 -15.06 -3.53
C ASP A 115 1.57 -15.27 -2.33
N VAL A 116 1.62 -14.38 -1.34
CA VAL A 116 0.71 -14.41 -0.18
C VAL A 116 -0.70 -13.95 -0.55
N PHE A 117 -0.83 -13.09 -1.55
CA PHE A 117 -2.12 -12.57 -2.01
C PHE A 117 -2.77 -13.42 -3.10
N ASP A 118 -2.03 -14.34 -3.65
CA ASP A 118 -2.58 -15.33 -4.58
C ASP A 118 -3.41 -16.39 -3.78
#